data_76767b885f781e97d1c8e073d888a96d
#
_entry.id   76767b885f781e97d1c8e073d888a96d
#
_cell.length_a   1.000
_cell.length_b   1.000
_cell.length_c   1.000
_cell.angle_alpha   90.00
_cell.angle_beta   90.00
_cell.angle_gamma   90.00
#
_symmetry.space_group_name_H-M   'P 1'
#
loop_
_entity.id
_entity.type
_entity.pdbx_description
1 polymer ?
#
loop_
_entity_poly.entity_id
_entity_poly.type
_entity_poly.pdbx_seq_one_letter_code
_entity_poly.pdbx_strand_id
1 'polypeptide(L)'
;MDFRLTEAQQEMQSAARAYAQDKLPELADHIERTAEPPTHELIKEYAEMGFLGINIPEALGGLGQTSLDALIVLEEFGKISSAIAFPVFESCTGPVKAIEHFGTEALKQRVVPAVCAGEMVVAIAMSEPNAGSALTDLTTRAEVGRDSVRINGMKRWCSGGGHADGYLVYCRMSDDPGAKGIGAVFIEKDTKGVSFGEQEHLMGFRGVPSSDIFLDDVEIPIDNVVVGAGGFKKLMQAFDLERCGNATMSMAQAAGALDEVIGYVQERKQFGKPIIDFQAVQLRLAEMQMQVDAARLLIHRAISNAEAGMPSIQESSIAKCFANEISRTVTGNAVQLMGGYGYSKEYRIERRMRDAWGWGIAGGAIDIQKTNIASAMVGRRFNQRAK
;
A
#
# COMPACT_ATOMS: atom_id res chain seq x y z
N MET A 1 2.65 -22.36 -18.87
CA MET A 1 2.52 -21.37 -17.79
C MET A 1 1.81 -22.08 -16.63
N ASP A 2 2.42 -22.16 -15.47
CA ASP A 2 1.81 -22.73 -14.27
C ASP A 2 1.35 -21.58 -13.38
N PHE A 3 0.08 -21.58 -12.98
CA PHE A 3 -0.52 -20.56 -12.11
C PHE A 3 -0.55 -21.00 -10.63
N ARG A 4 -0.08 -22.22 -10.36
CA ARG A 4 0.01 -22.73 -8.99
C ARG A 4 1.23 -22.15 -8.28
N LEU A 5 1.07 -21.90 -7.00
CA LEU A 5 2.20 -21.56 -6.14
C LEU A 5 3.17 -22.75 -6.06
N THR A 6 4.46 -22.47 -6.01
CA THR A 6 5.49 -23.48 -5.73
C THR A 6 5.31 -24.04 -4.31
N GLU A 7 5.92 -25.18 -4.01
CA GLU A 7 5.86 -25.78 -2.66
C GLU A 7 6.37 -24.78 -1.60
N ALA A 8 7.50 -24.11 -1.84
CA ALA A 8 8.04 -23.10 -0.95
C ALA A 8 7.07 -21.90 -0.74
N GLN A 9 6.39 -21.46 -1.80
CA GLN A 9 5.38 -20.40 -1.70
C GLN A 9 4.14 -20.84 -0.90
N GLN A 10 3.72 -22.10 -1.05
CA GLN A 10 2.62 -22.67 -0.27
C GLN A 10 2.97 -22.80 1.21
N GLU A 11 4.20 -23.20 1.53
CA GLU A 11 4.70 -23.24 2.91
C GLU A 11 4.74 -21.84 3.52
N MET A 12 5.29 -20.84 2.80
CA MET A 12 5.34 -19.46 3.23
C MET A 12 3.93 -18.89 3.44
N GLN A 13 3.00 -19.11 2.52
CA GLN A 13 1.60 -18.72 2.66
C GLN A 13 0.95 -19.35 3.89
N SER A 14 1.19 -20.66 4.11
CA SER A 14 0.62 -21.38 5.24
C SER A 14 1.15 -20.88 6.56
N ALA A 15 2.45 -20.57 6.65
CA ALA A 15 3.08 -20.00 7.83
C ALA A 15 2.53 -18.58 8.13
N ALA A 16 2.46 -17.73 7.11
CA ALA A 16 1.91 -16.38 7.23
C ALA A 16 0.42 -16.39 7.65
N ARG A 17 -0.37 -17.30 7.06
CA ARG A 17 -1.78 -17.49 7.41
C ARG A 17 -1.95 -17.96 8.86
N ALA A 18 -1.19 -18.97 9.27
CA ALA A 18 -1.27 -19.48 10.65
C ALA A 18 -0.94 -18.39 11.66
N TYR A 19 0.14 -17.64 11.44
CA TYR A 19 0.50 -16.51 12.29
C TYR A 19 -0.60 -15.43 12.29
N ALA A 20 -1.06 -15.02 11.11
CA ALA A 20 -2.05 -13.97 10.98
C ALA A 20 -3.38 -14.34 11.66
N GLN A 21 -3.84 -15.57 11.51
CA GLN A 21 -5.11 -16.04 12.11
C GLN A 21 -5.04 -16.26 13.61
N ASP A 22 -3.88 -16.67 14.15
CA ASP A 22 -3.70 -16.93 15.58
C ASP A 22 -3.47 -15.65 16.39
N LYS A 23 -2.61 -14.73 15.89
CA LYS A 23 -2.11 -13.60 16.68
C LYS A 23 -2.82 -12.28 16.43
N LEU A 24 -3.30 -12.04 15.20
CA LEU A 24 -3.63 -10.70 14.77
C LEU A 24 -5.11 -10.27 14.90
N PRO A 25 -6.12 -11.15 15.01
CA PRO A 25 -7.51 -10.73 14.97
C PRO A 25 -7.94 -9.84 16.14
N GLU A 26 -7.55 -10.19 17.39
CA GLU A 26 -7.88 -9.41 18.58
C GLU A 26 -7.17 -8.05 18.58
N LEU A 27 -5.91 -8.03 18.12
CA LEU A 27 -5.14 -6.81 17.97
C LEU A 27 -5.74 -5.91 16.91
N ALA A 28 -6.18 -6.46 15.78
CA ALA A 28 -6.85 -5.71 14.72
C ALA A 28 -8.18 -5.10 15.22
N ASP A 29 -8.91 -5.80 16.08
CA ASP A 29 -10.14 -5.29 16.69
C ASP A 29 -9.83 -4.20 17.72
N HIS A 30 -8.73 -4.30 18.45
CA HIS A 30 -8.26 -3.25 19.36
C HIS A 30 -7.90 -1.98 18.58
N ILE A 31 -7.07 -2.11 17.55
CA ILE A 31 -6.68 -1.01 16.66
C ILE A 31 -7.89 -0.34 16.02
N GLU A 32 -8.88 -1.11 15.57
CA GLU A 32 -10.12 -0.53 15.02
C GLU A 32 -10.87 0.33 16.04
N ARG A 33 -10.91 -0.07 17.32
CA ARG A 33 -11.58 0.70 18.37
C ARG A 33 -10.82 1.94 18.79
N THR A 34 -9.50 1.85 18.95
CA THR A 34 -8.65 2.93 19.47
C THR A 34 -8.13 3.87 18.40
N ALA A 35 -8.05 3.39 17.15
CA ALA A 35 -7.34 4.03 16.04
C ALA A 35 -5.82 4.21 16.30
N GLU A 36 -5.27 3.55 17.30
CA GLU A 36 -3.82 3.52 17.54
C GLU A 36 -3.12 2.68 16.47
N PRO A 37 -1.95 3.09 15.98
CA PRO A 37 -1.20 2.31 15.01
C PRO A 37 -0.61 1.02 15.61
N PRO A 38 -0.19 0.06 14.76
CA PRO A 38 0.64 -1.06 15.20
C PRO A 38 1.84 -0.59 16.01
N THR A 39 2.08 -1.25 17.14
CA THR A 39 3.16 -0.86 18.07
C THR A 39 4.55 -1.23 17.51
N HIS A 40 5.60 -0.60 18.03
CA HIS A 40 6.98 -0.95 17.67
C HIS A 40 7.32 -2.39 18.05
N GLU A 41 6.76 -2.93 19.14
CA GLU A 41 6.95 -4.32 19.55
C GLU A 41 6.39 -5.29 18.48
N LEU A 42 5.21 -5.00 17.93
CA LEU A 42 4.64 -5.79 16.86
C LEU A 42 5.48 -5.71 15.58
N ILE A 43 5.99 -4.52 15.25
CA ILE A 43 6.85 -4.33 14.07
C ILE A 43 8.16 -5.12 14.22
N LYS A 44 8.76 -5.15 15.42
CA LYS A 44 9.92 -5.98 15.72
C LYS A 44 9.61 -7.48 15.64
N GLU A 45 8.46 -7.92 16.17
CA GLU A 45 8.02 -9.30 16.02
C GLU A 45 7.90 -9.69 14.54
N TYR A 46 7.35 -8.80 13.68
CA TYR A 46 7.31 -9.04 12.23
C TYR A 46 8.70 -9.18 11.62
N ALA A 47 9.66 -8.36 12.06
CA ALA A 47 11.05 -8.46 11.61
C ALA A 47 11.69 -9.79 12.02
N GLU A 48 11.52 -10.21 13.29
CA GLU A 48 12.03 -11.47 13.84
C GLU A 48 11.45 -12.69 13.10
N MET A 49 10.19 -12.60 12.68
CA MET A 49 9.51 -13.63 11.87
C MET A 49 9.85 -13.57 10.38
N GLY A 50 10.64 -12.58 9.94
CA GLY A 50 11.04 -12.41 8.56
C GLY A 50 9.94 -11.83 7.64
N PHE A 51 8.91 -11.19 8.17
CA PHE A 51 7.82 -10.60 7.38
C PHE A 51 8.16 -9.19 6.86
N LEU A 52 9.22 -8.55 7.35
CA LEU A 52 9.70 -7.27 6.82
C LEU A 52 10.87 -7.50 5.86
N GLY A 53 10.87 -6.79 4.73
CA GLY A 53 11.94 -6.87 3.76
C GLY A 53 12.05 -8.22 3.05
N ILE A 54 10.97 -8.96 2.86
CA ILE A 54 10.94 -10.27 2.20
C ILE A 54 11.67 -10.23 0.85
N ASN A 55 11.41 -9.20 0.04
CA ASN A 55 12.00 -9.02 -1.29
C ASN A 55 13.12 -7.96 -1.32
N ILE A 56 13.74 -7.70 -0.19
CA ILE A 56 14.96 -6.90 -0.08
C ILE A 56 16.18 -7.84 -0.15
N PRO A 57 17.27 -7.45 -0.84
CA PRO A 57 18.49 -8.27 -0.88
C PRO A 57 19.05 -8.59 0.50
N GLU A 58 19.61 -9.79 0.66
CA GLU A 58 20.27 -10.23 1.90
C GLU A 58 21.39 -9.27 2.36
N ALA A 59 22.15 -8.71 1.41
CA ALA A 59 23.18 -7.71 1.68
C ALA A 59 22.68 -6.42 2.36
N LEU A 60 21.37 -6.19 2.31
CA LEU A 60 20.67 -5.07 2.96
C LEU A 60 19.74 -5.55 4.10
N GLY A 61 19.94 -6.76 4.60
CA GLY A 61 19.21 -7.30 5.75
C GLY A 61 17.85 -7.92 5.43
N GLY A 62 17.47 -8.05 4.15
CA GLY A 62 16.25 -8.73 3.73
C GLY A 62 16.42 -10.22 3.52
N LEU A 63 15.38 -10.89 3.02
CA LEU A 63 15.37 -12.34 2.77
C LEU A 63 15.76 -12.71 1.34
N GLY A 64 15.94 -11.75 0.43
CA GLY A 64 16.30 -11.99 -0.97
C GLY A 64 15.24 -12.76 -1.77
N GLN A 65 14.01 -12.87 -1.27
CA GLN A 65 12.90 -13.55 -1.95
C GLN A 65 12.31 -12.68 -3.06
N THR A 66 11.37 -13.22 -3.82
CA THR A 66 10.74 -12.46 -4.91
C THR A 66 9.66 -11.49 -4.40
N SER A 67 9.30 -10.50 -5.22
CA SER A 67 8.17 -9.63 -4.89
C SER A 67 6.84 -10.39 -4.88
N LEU A 68 6.72 -11.52 -5.60
CA LEU A 68 5.54 -12.38 -5.51
C LEU A 68 5.42 -13.02 -4.12
N ASP A 69 6.52 -13.47 -3.55
CA ASP A 69 6.56 -14.05 -2.21
C ASP A 69 6.10 -13.04 -1.15
N ALA A 70 6.56 -11.80 -1.28
CA ALA A 70 6.13 -10.70 -0.41
C ALA A 70 4.61 -10.43 -0.54
N LEU A 71 4.05 -10.45 -1.75
CA LEU A 71 2.60 -10.23 -1.94
C LEU A 71 1.75 -11.41 -1.45
N ILE A 72 2.26 -12.64 -1.49
CA ILE A 72 1.59 -13.81 -0.92
C ILE A 72 1.45 -13.64 0.60
N VAL A 73 2.50 -13.23 1.28
CA VAL A 73 2.45 -12.94 2.74
C VAL A 73 1.53 -11.75 3.02
N LEU A 74 1.67 -10.67 2.25
CA LEU A 74 0.85 -9.47 2.41
C LEU A 74 -0.65 -9.74 2.28
N GLU A 75 -1.06 -10.66 1.38
CA GLU A 75 -2.46 -11.07 1.25
C GLU A 75 -2.99 -11.66 2.56
N GLU A 76 -2.26 -12.56 3.22
CA GLU A 76 -2.73 -13.20 4.44
C GLU A 76 -2.88 -12.23 5.61
N PHE A 77 -1.98 -11.25 5.74
CA PHE A 77 -2.10 -10.17 6.72
C PHE A 77 -3.24 -9.20 6.37
N GLY A 78 -3.36 -8.84 5.10
CA GLY A 78 -4.41 -7.97 4.58
C GLY A 78 -5.82 -8.55 4.77
N LYS A 79 -5.99 -9.87 4.77
CA LYS A 79 -7.25 -10.53 5.12
C LYS A 79 -7.68 -10.27 6.56
N ILE A 80 -6.77 -9.96 7.46
CA ILE A 80 -7.10 -9.62 8.85
C ILE A 80 -7.48 -8.14 8.96
N SER A 81 -6.57 -7.23 8.58
CA SER A 81 -6.81 -5.78 8.66
C SER A 81 -5.81 -5.01 7.80
N SER A 82 -6.25 -3.88 7.23
CA SER A 82 -5.36 -2.94 6.55
C SER A 82 -4.26 -2.41 7.46
N ALA A 83 -4.58 -2.01 8.69
CA ALA A 83 -3.60 -1.45 9.62
C ALA A 83 -2.54 -2.47 10.04
N ILE A 84 -2.95 -3.72 10.31
CA ILE A 84 -2.06 -4.82 10.68
C ILE A 84 -1.08 -5.17 9.55
N ALA A 85 -1.54 -5.14 8.31
CA ALA A 85 -0.71 -5.46 7.15
C ALA A 85 0.17 -4.29 6.68
N PHE A 86 -0.10 -3.07 7.16
CA PHE A 86 0.55 -1.86 6.65
C PHE A 86 2.08 -1.86 6.82
N PRO A 87 2.68 -2.31 7.93
CA PRO A 87 4.14 -2.43 8.05
C PRO A 87 4.77 -3.37 7.01
N VAL A 88 4.12 -4.50 6.71
CA VAL A 88 4.57 -5.43 5.67
C VAL A 88 4.44 -4.79 4.28
N PHE A 89 3.34 -4.09 4.01
CA PHE A 89 3.12 -3.34 2.78
C PHE A 89 4.22 -2.30 2.55
N GLU A 90 4.50 -1.45 3.53
CA GLU A 90 5.51 -0.37 3.42
C GLU A 90 6.93 -0.92 3.26
N SER A 91 7.29 -1.99 3.98
CA SER A 91 8.63 -2.57 3.91
C SER A 91 8.90 -3.31 2.60
N CYS A 92 7.88 -3.97 2.02
CA CYS A 92 8.07 -4.83 0.84
C CYS A 92 7.71 -4.16 -0.49
N THR A 93 6.81 -3.17 -0.50
CA THR A 93 6.32 -2.55 -1.74
C THR A 93 6.36 -1.03 -1.73
N GLY A 94 6.53 -0.42 -0.56
CA GLY A 94 6.45 1.02 -0.34
C GLY A 94 7.74 1.80 -0.64
N PRO A 95 7.94 2.93 0.05
CA PRO A 95 9.02 3.88 -0.23
C PRO A 95 10.43 3.31 -0.08
N VAL A 96 10.60 2.28 0.74
CA VAL A 96 11.88 1.58 0.93
C VAL A 96 12.43 1.04 -0.39
N LYS A 97 11.56 0.56 -1.29
CA LYS A 97 11.96 0.07 -2.61
C LYS A 97 12.55 1.16 -3.50
N ALA A 98 12.06 2.40 -3.39
CA ALA A 98 12.66 3.52 -4.11
C ALA A 98 14.04 3.87 -3.55
N ILE A 99 14.23 3.78 -2.23
CA ILE A 99 15.54 3.99 -1.58
C ILE A 99 16.51 2.88 -1.97
N GLU A 100 16.08 1.61 -1.90
CA GLU A 100 16.89 0.44 -2.30
C GLU A 100 17.39 0.55 -3.75
N HIS A 101 16.52 0.92 -4.67
CA HIS A 101 16.90 0.97 -6.08
C HIS A 101 17.68 2.23 -6.46
N PHE A 102 17.35 3.39 -5.91
CA PHE A 102 17.80 4.68 -6.42
C PHE A 102 18.57 5.53 -5.41
N GLY A 103 18.52 5.22 -4.10
CA GLY A 103 19.24 5.96 -3.09
C GLY A 103 20.77 5.85 -3.24
N THR A 104 21.49 6.78 -2.61
CA THR A 104 22.96 6.66 -2.45
C THR A 104 23.29 5.42 -1.62
N GLU A 105 24.49 4.89 -1.77
CA GLU A 105 24.90 3.72 -0.99
C GLU A 105 24.86 3.98 0.52
N ALA A 106 25.28 5.18 0.93
CA ALA A 106 25.20 5.61 2.33
C ALA A 106 23.77 5.59 2.86
N LEU A 107 22.81 6.09 2.08
CA LEU A 107 21.39 6.09 2.46
C LEU A 107 20.81 4.67 2.51
N LYS A 108 21.13 3.82 1.53
CA LYS A 108 20.69 2.42 1.50
C LYS A 108 21.12 1.66 2.74
N GLN A 109 22.43 1.73 3.07
CA GLN A 109 23.02 1.02 4.20
C GLN A 109 22.49 1.53 5.56
N ARG A 110 22.02 2.77 5.62
CA ARG A 110 21.47 3.34 6.84
C ARG A 110 19.97 2.99 7.02
N VAL A 111 19.17 3.08 5.96
CA VAL A 111 17.71 2.98 6.06
C VAL A 111 17.20 1.57 5.85
N VAL A 112 17.67 0.87 4.81
CA VAL A 112 17.05 -0.40 4.40
C VAL A 112 17.23 -1.50 5.45
N PRO A 113 18.43 -1.72 6.02
CA PRO A 113 18.61 -2.70 7.10
C PRO A 113 17.78 -2.37 8.35
N ALA A 114 17.68 -1.09 8.72
CA ALA A 114 16.89 -0.68 9.88
C ALA A 114 15.39 -0.97 9.70
N VAL A 115 14.87 -0.84 8.46
CA VAL A 115 13.49 -1.23 8.16
C VAL A 115 13.31 -2.75 8.22
N CYS A 116 14.25 -3.53 7.66
CA CYS A 116 14.18 -4.99 7.73
C CYS A 116 14.25 -5.52 9.17
N ALA A 117 15.00 -4.82 10.04
CA ALA A 117 15.11 -5.13 11.46
C ALA A 117 13.94 -4.63 12.32
N GLY A 118 12.94 -3.94 11.73
CA GLY A 118 11.82 -3.34 12.46
C GLY A 118 12.21 -2.16 13.37
N GLU A 119 13.36 -1.56 13.14
CA GLU A 119 13.90 -0.42 13.89
C GLU A 119 13.47 0.93 13.29
N MET A 120 13.00 0.91 12.03
CA MET A 120 12.58 2.11 11.31
C MET A 120 11.33 1.83 10.47
N VAL A 121 10.36 2.73 10.52
CA VAL A 121 9.22 2.78 9.60
C VAL A 121 9.42 3.95 8.64
N VAL A 122 9.32 3.69 7.35
CA VAL A 122 9.44 4.72 6.31
C VAL A 122 8.11 4.89 5.59
N ALA A 123 7.63 6.11 5.48
CA ALA A 123 6.41 6.45 4.79
C ALA A 123 6.67 7.30 3.54
N ILE A 124 5.68 7.35 2.63
CA ILE A 124 5.76 8.17 1.44
C ILE A 124 5.00 9.49 1.62
N ALA A 125 5.61 10.60 1.21
CA ALA A 125 5.05 11.94 1.26
C ALA A 125 5.02 12.57 -0.14
N MET A 126 3.92 12.35 -0.88
CA MET A 126 3.75 12.72 -2.28
C MET A 126 2.81 13.89 -2.47
N SER A 127 1.55 13.71 -2.05
CA SER A 127 0.44 14.60 -2.33
C SER A 127 0.57 15.94 -1.58
N GLU A 128 0.01 16.99 -2.17
CA GLU A 128 -0.14 18.31 -1.58
C GLU A 128 -1.60 18.76 -1.67
N PRO A 129 -2.04 19.79 -0.94
CA PRO A 129 -3.43 20.25 -1.00
C PRO A 129 -3.95 20.47 -2.42
N ASN A 130 -3.09 20.98 -3.33
CA ASN A 130 -3.44 21.29 -4.71
C ASN A 130 -2.80 20.33 -5.73
N ALA A 131 -2.09 19.29 -5.30
CA ALA A 131 -1.40 18.34 -6.19
C ALA A 131 -1.62 16.89 -5.72
N GLY A 132 -2.79 16.33 -6.03
CA GLY A 132 -3.13 14.92 -5.87
C GLY A 132 -2.98 14.17 -7.21
N SER A 133 -4.06 14.03 -7.98
CA SER A 133 -4.02 13.38 -9.31
C SER A 133 -3.07 14.10 -10.28
N ALA A 134 -2.95 15.43 -10.18
CA ALA A 134 -1.99 16.23 -10.92
C ALA A 134 -0.64 16.33 -10.16
N LEU A 135 -0.06 15.20 -9.80
CA LEU A 135 1.13 15.12 -8.94
C LEU A 135 2.32 15.95 -9.48
N THR A 136 2.43 16.14 -10.80
CA THR A 136 3.49 16.97 -11.38
C THR A 136 3.32 18.47 -11.15
N ASP A 137 2.26 18.89 -10.46
CA ASP A 137 2.03 20.29 -10.05
C ASP A 137 2.44 20.56 -8.59
N LEU A 138 3.07 19.58 -7.95
CA LEU A 138 3.59 19.76 -6.58
C LEU A 138 4.52 20.99 -6.50
N THR A 139 4.44 21.66 -5.35
CA THR A 139 5.12 22.92 -5.07
C THR A 139 6.18 22.84 -3.98
N THR A 140 6.16 21.78 -3.15
CA THR A 140 7.25 21.53 -2.18
C THR A 140 8.58 21.58 -2.91
N ARG A 141 9.46 22.50 -2.47
CA ARG A 141 10.72 22.80 -3.17
C ARG A 141 11.90 22.30 -2.36
N ALA A 142 12.88 21.72 -3.05
CA ALA A 142 14.17 21.36 -2.51
C ALA A 142 15.26 22.10 -3.28
N GLU A 143 16.02 22.93 -2.57
CA GLU A 143 17.18 23.65 -3.10
C GLU A 143 18.44 22.82 -2.83
N VAL A 144 19.02 22.30 -3.90
CA VAL A 144 20.18 21.41 -3.82
C VAL A 144 21.44 22.25 -3.79
N GLY A 145 22.14 22.24 -2.64
CA GLY A 145 23.45 22.83 -2.45
C GLY A 145 24.58 21.84 -2.75
N ARG A 146 25.79 22.19 -2.34
CA ARG A 146 26.96 21.32 -2.52
C ARG A 146 26.93 20.12 -1.57
N ASP A 147 26.67 20.35 -0.30
CA ASP A 147 26.80 19.37 0.78
C ASP A 147 25.45 19.12 1.51
N SER A 148 24.47 19.97 1.28
CA SER A 148 23.11 19.87 1.88
C SER A 148 22.02 20.23 0.90
N VAL A 149 20.79 19.88 1.27
CA VAL A 149 19.54 20.23 0.56
C VAL A 149 18.62 20.93 1.53
N ARG A 150 18.06 22.09 1.14
CA ARG A 150 17.06 22.83 1.92
C ARG A 150 15.68 22.62 1.33
N ILE A 151 14.71 22.25 2.18
CA ILE A 151 13.37 21.90 1.75
C ILE A 151 12.35 22.79 2.44
N ASN A 152 11.41 23.33 1.63
CA ASN A 152 10.28 24.12 2.08
C ASN A 152 9.00 23.63 1.40
N GLY A 153 7.89 23.53 2.14
CA GLY A 153 6.60 23.15 1.61
C GLY A 153 5.75 22.36 2.59
N MET A 154 4.74 21.69 2.06
CA MET A 154 3.88 20.83 2.87
C MET A 154 3.40 19.61 2.06
N LYS A 155 3.12 18.55 2.77
CA LYS A 155 2.49 17.34 2.24
C LYS A 155 1.18 17.06 2.94
N ARG A 156 0.25 16.43 2.23
CA ARG A 156 -1.09 16.14 2.74
C ARG A 156 -1.45 14.67 2.54
N TRP A 157 -2.29 14.16 3.44
CA TRP A 157 -2.76 12.76 3.42
C TRP A 157 -1.61 11.73 3.55
N CYS A 158 -0.55 12.09 4.28
CA CYS A 158 0.60 11.20 4.42
C CYS A 158 0.27 10.08 5.40
N SER A 159 0.13 8.85 4.87
CA SER A 159 0.05 7.66 5.72
C SER A 159 1.36 7.52 6.51
N GLY A 160 1.25 7.26 7.81
CA GLY A 160 2.42 7.29 8.72
C GLY A 160 2.81 8.69 9.19
N GLY A 161 2.11 9.76 8.76
CA GLY A 161 2.40 11.14 9.15
C GLY A 161 2.40 11.33 10.67
N GLY A 162 3.51 11.81 11.23
CA GLY A 162 3.75 11.98 12.66
C GLY A 162 4.14 10.69 13.42
N HIS A 163 4.06 9.52 12.78
CA HIS A 163 4.40 8.21 13.39
C HIS A 163 5.60 7.51 12.75
N ALA A 164 5.72 7.57 11.41
CA ALA A 164 6.88 7.01 10.73
C ALA A 164 8.17 7.72 11.15
N ASP A 165 9.29 6.99 11.15
CA ASP A 165 10.60 7.50 11.53
C ASP A 165 11.28 8.30 10.42
N GLY A 166 10.86 8.06 9.17
CA GLY A 166 11.36 8.76 8.01
C GLY A 166 10.35 8.82 6.86
N TYR A 167 10.57 9.78 5.98
CA TYR A 167 9.67 10.09 4.88
C TYR A 167 10.41 10.20 3.56
N LEU A 168 9.94 9.48 2.54
CA LEU A 168 10.33 9.70 1.15
C LEU A 168 9.48 10.86 0.60
N VAL A 169 10.06 12.05 0.52
CA VAL A 169 9.37 13.29 0.13
C VAL A 169 9.63 13.60 -1.33
N TYR A 170 8.55 13.63 -2.13
CA TYR A 170 8.61 14.10 -3.51
C TYR A 170 8.63 15.62 -3.55
N CYS A 171 9.59 16.20 -4.27
CA CYS A 171 9.76 17.65 -4.28
C CYS A 171 10.26 18.16 -5.64
N ARG A 172 10.07 19.44 -5.87
CA ARG A 172 10.61 20.15 -7.03
C ARG A 172 12.05 20.59 -6.74
N MET A 173 12.98 20.08 -7.53
CA MET A 173 14.42 20.28 -7.37
C MET A 173 15.03 21.15 -8.47
N SER A 174 14.25 21.54 -9.50
CA SER A 174 14.64 22.53 -10.52
C SER A 174 13.43 23.30 -11.01
N ASP A 175 13.67 24.37 -11.80
CA ASP A 175 12.62 25.19 -12.39
C ASP A 175 12.02 24.57 -13.67
N ASP A 176 12.50 23.40 -14.08
CA ASP A 176 11.93 22.69 -15.22
C ASP A 176 10.46 22.34 -14.97
N PRO A 177 9.60 22.51 -15.99
CA PRO A 177 8.16 22.30 -15.82
C PRO A 177 7.78 20.81 -15.70
N GLY A 178 6.69 20.55 -14.98
CA GLY A 178 6.09 19.23 -14.85
C GLY A 178 7.05 18.21 -14.21
N ALA A 179 7.09 17.01 -14.76
CA ALA A 179 7.89 15.90 -14.23
C ALA A 179 9.41 16.13 -14.30
N LYS A 180 9.90 17.00 -15.17
CA LYS A 180 11.34 17.24 -15.35
C LYS A 180 11.99 17.90 -14.14
N GLY A 181 11.24 18.73 -13.40
CA GLY A 181 11.73 19.40 -12.21
C GLY A 181 11.61 18.55 -10.92
N ILE A 182 11.02 17.36 -10.97
CA ILE A 182 10.70 16.57 -9.79
C ILE A 182 11.76 15.52 -9.50
N GLY A 183 12.13 15.42 -8.23
CA GLY A 183 12.90 14.37 -7.60
C GLY A 183 12.29 13.95 -6.26
N ALA A 184 13.07 13.27 -5.43
CA ALA A 184 12.68 12.89 -4.09
C ALA A 184 13.88 12.86 -3.14
N VAL A 185 13.63 13.17 -1.89
CA VAL A 185 14.59 13.15 -0.79
C VAL A 185 14.07 12.30 0.36
N PHE A 186 14.97 11.79 1.18
CA PHE A 186 14.64 11.15 2.45
C PHE A 186 14.82 12.13 3.61
N ILE A 187 13.80 12.28 4.45
CA ILE A 187 13.80 13.17 5.62
C ILE A 187 13.45 12.35 6.85
N GLU A 188 14.26 12.39 7.88
CA GLU A 188 13.95 11.78 9.17
C GLU A 188 12.95 12.64 9.95
N LYS A 189 12.08 12.00 10.72
CA LYS A 189 10.98 12.62 11.47
C LYS A 189 11.43 13.79 12.36
N ASP A 190 12.53 13.59 13.08
CA ASP A 190 13.03 14.54 14.07
C ASP A 190 13.96 15.61 13.48
N THR A 191 14.06 15.70 12.15
CA THR A 191 14.83 16.74 11.48
C THR A 191 14.25 18.12 11.81
N LYS A 192 15.12 19.05 12.20
CA LYS A 192 14.70 20.43 12.52
C LYS A 192 13.92 21.05 11.36
N GLY A 193 12.78 21.66 11.65
CA GLY A 193 11.90 22.27 10.66
C GLY A 193 10.79 21.33 10.15
N VAL A 194 10.81 20.06 10.53
CA VAL A 194 9.70 19.13 10.29
C VAL A 194 8.67 19.27 11.40
N SER A 195 7.41 19.37 11.02
CA SER A 195 6.27 19.34 11.95
C SER A 195 5.06 18.68 11.29
N PHE A 196 4.09 18.29 12.11
CA PHE A 196 2.94 17.51 11.68
C PHE A 196 1.63 18.19 12.07
N GLY A 197 0.62 18.02 11.24
CA GLY A 197 -0.76 18.38 11.54
C GLY A 197 -1.44 17.39 12.47
N GLU A 198 -2.68 17.69 12.82
CA GLU A 198 -3.55 16.75 13.53
C GLU A 198 -3.81 15.52 12.66
N GLN A 199 -4.09 14.39 13.33
CA GLN A 199 -4.44 13.14 12.64
C GLN A 199 -5.82 13.26 11.99
N GLU A 200 -5.93 12.87 10.74
CA GLU A 200 -7.17 12.92 9.97
C GLU A 200 -8.15 11.82 10.43
N HIS A 201 -9.40 12.18 10.63
CA HIS A 201 -10.48 11.25 10.94
C HIS A 201 -11.04 10.61 9.67
N LEU A 202 -10.36 9.60 9.16
CA LEU A 202 -10.73 8.92 7.92
C LEU A 202 -11.93 7.98 8.12
N MET A 203 -12.66 7.70 7.03
CA MET A 203 -13.77 6.76 7.01
C MET A 203 -13.34 5.33 7.37
N GLY A 204 -12.19 4.89 6.84
CA GLY A 204 -11.52 3.62 7.11
C GLY A 204 -10.05 3.85 7.48
N PHE A 205 -9.23 2.81 7.37
CA PHE A 205 -7.81 2.84 7.70
C PHE A 205 -7.52 3.23 9.16
N ARG A 206 -8.43 2.89 10.07
CA ARG A 206 -8.18 3.13 11.50
C ARG A 206 -6.94 2.35 11.93
N GLY A 207 -6.02 3.03 12.59
CA GLY A 207 -4.70 2.48 12.91
C GLY A 207 -3.65 2.66 11.82
N VAL A 208 -3.99 3.29 10.68
CA VAL A 208 -3.03 3.83 9.73
C VAL A 208 -3.02 5.35 9.92
N PRO A 209 -2.05 5.91 10.65
CA PRO A 209 -2.00 7.35 10.88
C PRO A 209 -1.97 8.13 9.57
N SER A 210 -2.67 9.24 9.50
CA SER A 210 -2.65 10.13 8.33
C SER A 210 -2.64 11.56 8.79
N SER A 211 -1.64 12.34 8.41
CA SER A 211 -1.57 13.77 8.73
C SER A 211 -0.87 14.56 7.65
N ASP A 212 -0.94 15.89 7.79
CA ASP A 212 -0.13 16.82 7.01
C ASP A 212 1.31 16.83 7.55
N ILE A 213 2.29 17.06 6.67
CA ILE A 213 3.69 17.27 7.01
C ILE A 213 4.08 18.66 6.56
N PHE A 214 4.56 19.49 7.47
CA PHE A 214 5.07 20.82 7.19
C PHE A 214 6.60 20.79 7.21
N LEU A 215 7.20 21.42 6.21
CA LEU A 215 8.64 21.51 6.01
C LEU A 215 9.01 23.00 5.95
N ASP A 216 9.68 23.50 6.99
CA ASP A 216 10.08 24.90 7.16
C ASP A 216 11.60 24.98 7.33
N ASP A 217 12.28 25.39 6.26
CA ASP A 217 13.76 25.44 6.18
C ASP A 217 14.45 24.15 6.67
N VAL A 218 13.86 23.01 6.29
CA VAL A 218 14.43 21.69 6.61
C VAL A 218 15.75 21.51 5.87
N GLU A 219 16.83 21.25 6.58
CA GLU A 219 18.15 21.00 6.00
C GLU A 219 18.56 19.55 6.22
N ILE A 220 18.91 18.86 5.13
CA ILE A 220 19.36 17.46 5.13
C ILE A 220 20.68 17.31 4.38
N PRO A 221 21.48 16.28 4.67
CA PRO A 221 22.67 15.95 3.88
C PRO A 221 22.34 15.68 2.41
N ILE A 222 23.27 15.99 1.51
CA ILE A 222 23.14 15.70 0.08
C ILE A 222 22.93 14.20 -0.20
N ASP A 223 23.47 13.31 0.64
CA ASP A 223 23.34 11.87 0.53
C ASP A 223 21.89 11.37 0.73
N ASN A 224 21.01 12.21 1.28
CA ASN A 224 19.59 11.93 1.43
C ASN A 224 18.78 12.18 0.14
N VAL A 225 19.42 12.64 -0.93
CA VAL A 225 18.77 12.70 -2.25
C VAL A 225 18.62 11.29 -2.81
N VAL A 226 17.37 10.82 -2.92
CA VAL A 226 17.05 9.50 -3.47
C VAL A 226 17.08 9.55 -4.99
N VAL A 227 16.43 10.58 -5.57
CA VAL A 227 16.40 10.80 -7.01
C VAL A 227 16.42 12.30 -7.27
N GLY A 228 17.36 12.78 -8.07
CA GLY A 228 17.47 14.19 -8.46
C GLY A 228 16.39 14.64 -9.45
N ALA A 229 16.43 15.93 -9.82
CA ALA A 229 15.55 16.49 -10.87
C ALA A 229 15.59 15.65 -12.16
N GLY A 230 14.44 15.49 -12.83
CA GLY A 230 14.28 14.62 -13.99
C GLY A 230 14.06 13.14 -13.65
N GLY A 231 14.22 12.75 -12.40
CA GLY A 231 14.08 11.37 -11.95
C GLY A 231 12.66 10.88 -11.69
N PHE A 232 11.63 11.69 -11.92
CA PHE A 232 10.23 11.34 -11.66
C PHE A 232 9.81 10.00 -12.30
N LYS A 233 10.34 9.66 -13.49
CA LYS A 233 10.06 8.37 -14.12
C LYS A 233 10.56 7.20 -13.26
N LYS A 234 11.76 7.30 -12.67
CA LYS A 234 12.31 6.26 -11.77
C LYS A 234 11.44 6.08 -10.53
N LEU A 235 11.01 7.19 -9.92
CA LEU A 235 10.11 7.16 -8.78
C LEU A 235 8.78 6.48 -9.13
N MET A 236 8.21 6.75 -10.30
CA MET A 236 6.98 6.10 -10.76
C MET A 236 7.17 4.62 -11.07
N GLN A 237 8.36 4.18 -11.47
CA GLN A 237 8.68 2.75 -11.65
C GLN A 237 8.67 2.00 -10.31
N ALA A 238 9.32 2.54 -9.26
CA ALA A 238 9.20 1.96 -7.92
C ALA A 238 7.74 1.96 -7.43
N PHE A 239 7.00 3.02 -7.73
CA PHE A 239 5.59 3.15 -7.40
C PHE A 239 4.68 2.17 -8.16
N ASP A 240 5.12 1.60 -9.28
CA ASP A 240 4.39 0.51 -9.96
C ASP A 240 4.38 -0.78 -9.13
N LEU A 241 5.42 -1.05 -8.34
CA LEU A 241 5.42 -2.13 -7.36
C LEU A 241 4.46 -1.83 -6.20
N GLU A 242 4.46 -0.61 -5.68
CA GLU A 242 3.52 -0.18 -4.64
C GLU A 242 2.06 -0.30 -5.13
N ARG A 243 1.77 -0.03 -6.40
CA ARG A 243 0.44 -0.29 -7.00
C ARG A 243 0.03 -1.75 -6.91
N CYS A 244 0.96 -2.69 -7.10
CA CYS A 244 0.69 -4.12 -6.92
C CYS A 244 0.45 -4.47 -5.45
N GLY A 245 1.21 -3.88 -4.53
CA GLY A 245 0.95 -3.99 -3.09
C GLY A 245 -0.42 -3.44 -2.70
N ASN A 246 -0.77 -2.23 -3.18
CA ASN A 246 -2.12 -1.65 -3.00
C ASN A 246 -3.23 -2.55 -3.55
N ALA A 247 -3.03 -3.13 -4.74
CA ALA A 247 -3.96 -4.09 -5.32
C ALA A 247 -4.12 -5.33 -4.43
N THR A 248 -3.03 -5.85 -3.89
CA THR A 248 -3.02 -7.00 -2.97
C THR A 248 -3.78 -6.67 -1.68
N MET A 249 -3.52 -5.53 -1.06
CA MET A 249 -4.22 -5.08 0.14
C MET A 249 -5.73 -4.94 -0.10
N SER A 250 -6.11 -4.36 -1.22
CA SER A 250 -7.51 -4.18 -1.61
C SER A 250 -8.20 -5.52 -1.88
N MET A 251 -7.56 -6.41 -2.64
CA MET A 251 -8.07 -7.75 -2.92
C MET A 251 -8.15 -8.59 -1.64
N ALA A 252 -7.19 -8.46 -0.72
CA ALA A 252 -7.19 -9.15 0.56
C ALA A 252 -8.39 -8.75 1.44
N GLN A 253 -8.85 -7.48 1.42
CA GLN A 253 -10.10 -7.09 2.07
C GLN A 253 -11.31 -7.82 1.47
N ALA A 254 -11.36 -7.97 0.14
CA ALA A 254 -12.40 -8.73 -0.53
C ALA A 254 -12.34 -10.22 -0.18
N ALA A 255 -11.16 -10.82 -0.20
CA ALA A 255 -10.95 -12.23 0.15
C ALA A 255 -11.34 -12.50 1.60
N GLY A 256 -10.89 -11.67 2.55
CA GLY A 256 -11.25 -11.80 3.95
C GLY A 256 -12.76 -11.61 4.20
N ALA A 257 -13.41 -10.73 3.46
CA ALA A 257 -14.88 -10.57 3.52
C ALA A 257 -15.62 -11.81 2.97
N LEU A 258 -15.09 -12.40 1.90
CA LEU A 258 -15.66 -13.62 1.32
C LEU A 258 -15.48 -14.80 2.27
N ASP A 259 -14.29 -15.00 2.87
CA ASP A 259 -14.04 -16.06 3.84
C ASP A 259 -15.01 -15.97 5.03
N GLU A 260 -15.23 -14.77 5.58
CA GLU A 260 -16.12 -14.54 6.72
C GLU A 260 -17.59 -14.78 6.36
N VAL A 261 -18.04 -14.29 5.20
CA VAL A 261 -19.45 -14.43 4.80
C VAL A 261 -19.81 -15.88 4.40
N ILE A 262 -18.84 -16.66 3.89
CA ILE A 262 -19.07 -18.09 3.59
C ILE A 262 -19.42 -18.85 4.89
N GLY A 263 -18.73 -18.60 5.99
CA GLY A 263 -19.08 -19.19 7.29
C GLY A 263 -20.48 -18.75 7.74
N TYR A 264 -20.74 -17.44 7.69
CA TYR A 264 -22.01 -16.88 8.13
C TYR A 264 -23.23 -17.44 7.39
N VAL A 265 -23.19 -17.55 6.07
CA VAL A 265 -24.34 -18.01 5.28
C VAL A 265 -24.68 -19.49 5.48
N GLN A 266 -23.70 -20.29 5.91
CA GLN A 266 -23.90 -21.71 6.25
C GLN A 266 -24.60 -21.90 7.61
N GLU A 267 -24.38 -20.99 8.54
CA GLU A 267 -24.95 -21.06 9.90
C GLU A 267 -26.26 -20.29 10.00
N ARG A 268 -26.36 -19.13 9.38
CA ARG A 268 -27.54 -18.25 9.45
C ARG A 268 -28.75 -18.88 8.79
N LYS A 269 -29.84 -18.99 9.55
CA LYS A 269 -31.11 -19.56 9.05
C LYS A 269 -32.16 -18.49 8.89
N GLN A 270 -32.89 -18.55 7.78
CA GLN A 270 -34.12 -17.84 7.52
C GLN A 270 -35.08 -18.74 6.74
N PHE A 271 -36.39 -18.55 6.91
CA PHE A 271 -37.41 -19.39 6.28
C PHE A 271 -37.18 -20.90 6.55
N GLY A 272 -36.70 -21.24 7.75
CA GLY A 272 -36.51 -22.63 8.21
C GLY A 272 -35.24 -23.35 7.71
N LYS A 273 -34.35 -22.71 6.93
CA LYS A 273 -33.14 -23.32 6.38
C LYS A 273 -31.96 -22.35 6.38
N PRO A 274 -30.69 -22.83 6.28
CA PRO A 274 -29.53 -21.99 6.07
C PRO A 274 -29.68 -21.09 4.85
N ILE A 275 -29.19 -19.85 4.92
CA ILE A 275 -29.39 -18.92 3.81
C ILE A 275 -28.57 -19.30 2.57
N ILE A 276 -27.53 -20.10 2.71
CA ILE A 276 -26.77 -20.69 1.58
C ILE A 276 -27.67 -21.56 0.67
N ASP A 277 -28.77 -22.12 1.18
CA ASP A 277 -29.72 -22.94 0.40
C ASP A 277 -30.59 -22.12 -0.55
N PHE A 278 -30.47 -20.80 -0.56
CA PHE A 278 -31.12 -19.93 -1.54
C PHE A 278 -30.20 -19.69 -2.73
N GLN A 279 -30.70 -19.96 -3.95
CA GLN A 279 -29.89 -19.81 -5.18
C GLN A 279 -29.31 -18.39 -5.36
N ALA A 280 -30.04 -17.34 -4.98
CA ALA A 280 -29.53 -15.97 -5.05
C ALA A 280 -28.28 -15.75 -4.19
N VAL A 281 -28.13 -16.45 -3.05
CA VAL A 281 -26.95 -16.41 -2.21
C VAL A 281 -25.80 -17.18 -2.89
N GLN A 282 -26.07 -18.37 -3.43
CA GLN A 282 -25.08 -19.19 -4.13
C GLN A 282 -24.47 -18.44 -5.33
N LEU A 283 -25.31 -17.83 -6.17
CA LEU A 283 -24.85 -17.06 -7.34
C LEU A 283 -23.97 -15.89 -6.93
N ARG A 284 -24.36 -15.16 -5.88
CA ARG A 284 -23.58 -14.02 -5.38
C ARG A 284 -22.23 -14.43 -4.83
N LEU A 285 -22.15 -15.52 -4.05
CA LEU A 285 -20.87 -16.06 -3.58
C LEU A 285 -19.97 -16.50 -4.73
N ALA A 286 -20.54 -17.17 -5.75
CA ALA A 286 -19.76 -17.58 -6.92
C ALA A 286 -19.18 -16.37 -7.68
N GLU A 287 -19.95 -15.29 -7.87
CA GLU A 287 -19.49 -14.05 -8.48
C GLU A 287 -18.37 -13.38 -7.65
N MET A 288 -18.52 -13.35 -6.31
CA MET A 288 -17.50 -12.81 -5.41
C MET A 288 -16.20 -13.60 -5.52
N GLN A 289 -16.27 -14.95 -5.52
CA GLN A 289 -15.09 -15.83 -5.69
C GLN A 289 -14.38 -15.57 -7.02
N MET A 290 -15.15 -15.55 -8.13
CA MET A 290 -14.60 -15.29 -9.48
C MET A 290 -13.84 -13.94 -9.53
N GLN A 291 -14.39 -12.90 -8.90
CA GLN A 291 -13.77 -11.58 -8.85
C GLN A 291 -12.47 -11.57 -8.06
N VAL A 292 -12.44 -12.22 -6.88
CA VAL A 292 -11.22 -12.33 -6.05
C VAL A 292 -10.13 -13.09 -6.79
N ASP A 293 -10.45 -14.23 -7.40
CA ASP A 293 -9.46 -15.04 -8.14
C ASP A 293 -8.90 -14.28 -9.35
N ALA A 294 -9.77 -13.62 -10.10
CA ALA A 294 -9.33 -12.80 -11.24
C ALA A 294 -8.40 -11.67 -10.79
N ALA A 295 -8.70 -10.99 -9.67
CA ALA A 295 -7.85 -9.93 -9.13
C ALA A 295 -6.46 -10.48 -8.72
N ARG A 296 -6.45 -11.62 -8.00
CA ARG A 296 -5.20 -12.29 -7.59
C ARG A 296 -4.34 -12.64 -8.78
N LEU A 297 -4.92 -13.25 -9.82
CA LEU A 297 -4.19 -13.61 -11.03
C LEU A 297 -3.63 -12.40 -11.79
N LEU A 298 -4.36 -11.27 -11.84
CA LEU A 298 -3.86 -10.04 -12.45
C LEU A 298 -2.68 -9.44 -11.67
N ILE A 299 -2.71 -9.50 -10.34
CA ILE A 299 -1.60 -9.07 -9.48
C ILE A 299 -0.39 -9.97 -9.70
N HIS A 300 -0.57 -11.30 -9.63
CA HIS A 300 0.51 -12.25 -9.83
C HIS A 300 1.13 -12.10 -11.22
N ARG A 301 0.33 -11.90 -12.26
CA ARG A 301 0.84 -11.63 -13.62
C ARG A 301 1.72 -10.40 -13.67
N ALA A 302 1.26 -9.27 -13.08
CA ALA A 302 2.02 -8.02 -13.11
C ALA A 302 3.38 -8.16 -12.43
N ILE A 303 3.45 -8.90 -11.32
CA ILE A 303 4.69 -9.14 -10.57
C ILE A 303 5.57 -10.17 -11.27
N SER A 304 5.01 -11.26 -11.80
CA SER A 304 5.79 -12.31 -12.49
C SER A 304 6.40 -11.82 -13.80
N ASN A 305 5.81 -10.82 -14.43
CA ASN A 305 6.32 -10.18 -15.64
C ASN A 305 7.24 -8.98 -15.34
N ALA A 306 7.52 -8.69 -14.05
CA ALA A 306 8.34 -7.55 -13.67
C ALA A 306 9.77 -7.67 -14.18
N GLU A 307 10.29 -6.61 -14.79
CA GLU A 307 11.68 -6.50 -15.20
C GLU A 307 12.49 -5.78 -14.11
N ALA A 308 13.61 -6.36 -13.69
CA ALA A 308 14.43 -5.85 -12.58
C ALA A 308 13.62 -5.53 -11.30
N GLY A 309 12.62 -6.37 -10.98
CA GLY A 309 11.76 -6.21 -9.82
C GLY A 309 10.66 -5.15 -9.95
N MET A 310 10.52 -4.49 -11.11
CA MET A 310 9.54 -3.44 -11.33
C MET A 310 8.52 -3.82 -12.39
N PRO A 311 7.22 -3.91 -12.04
CA PRO A 311 6.14 -4.19 -12.98
C PRO A 311 5.99 -3.09 -14.02
N SER A 312 5.40 -3.42 -15.17
CA SER A 312 5.03 -2.41 -16.16
C SER A 312 3.88 -1.54 -15.63
N ILE A 313 3.86 -0.25 -16.01
CA ILE A 313 2.77 0.67 -15.68
C ILE A 313 1.41 0.15 -16.16
N GLN A 314 1.37 -0.57 -17.27
CA GLN A 314 0.12 -1.12 -17.83
C GLN A 314 -0.42 -2.24 -16.92
N GLU A 315 0.41 -3.21 -16.58
CA GLU A 315 -0.03 -4.37 -15.79
C GLU A 315 -0.32 -3.99 -14.33
N SER A 316 0.53 -3.15 -13.72
CA SER A 316 0.30 -2.64 -12.37
C SER A 316 -1.00 -1.81 -12.27
N SER A 317 -1.27 -0.97 -13.29
CA SER A 317 -2.51 -0.18 -13.34
C SER A 317 -3.73 -1.06 -13.57
N ILE A 318 -3.65 -2.11 -14.40
CA ILE A 318 -4.75 -3.09 -14.58
C ILE A 318 -5.03 -3.81 -13.27
N ALA A 319 -3.99 -4.35 -12.62
CA ALA A 319 -4.12 -5.07 -11.36
C ALA A 319 -4.75 -4.19 -10.28
N LYS A 320 -4.22 -2.97 -10.09
CA LYS A 320 -4.74 -2.02 -9.10
C LYS A 320 -6.19 -1.62 -9.38
N CYS A 321 -6.48 -1.23 -10.62
CA CYS A 321 -7.82 -0.79 -10.99
C CYS A 321 -8.86 -1.88 -10.74
N PHE A 322 -8.59 -3.09 -11.23
CA PHE A 322 -9.50 -4.21 -11.10
C PHE A 322 -9.69 -4.62 -9.63
N ALA A 323 -8.60 -4.78 -8.87
CA ALA A 323 -8.65 -5.16 -7.46
C ALA A 323 -9.44 -4.12 -6.62
N ASN A 324 -9.23 -2.83 -6.85
CA ASN A 324 -9.93 -1.78 -6.11
C ASN A 324 -11.43 -1.72 -6.45
N GLU A 325 -11.82 -1.95 -7.70
CA GLU A 325 -13.23 -1.97 -8.09
C GLU A 325 -13.97 -3.18 -7.51
N ILE A 326 -13.35 -4.38 -7.64
CA ILE A 326 -13.99 -5.60 -7.11
C ILE A 326 -14.03 -5.61 -5.59
N SER A 327 -13.05 -5.04 -4.91
CA SER A 327 -13.04 -4.99 -3.45
C SER A 327 -14.25 -4.25 -2.92
N ARG A 328 -14.63 -3.11 -3.51
CA ARG A 328 -15.86 -2.37 -3.17
C ARG A 328 -17.10 -3.21 -3.41
N THR A 329 -17.14 -3.95 -4.51
CA THR A 329 -18.28 -4.80 -4.87
C THR A 329 -18.41 -5.99 -3.92
N VAL A 330 -17.31 -6.72 -3.69
CA VAL A 330 -17.29 -7.93 -2.86
C VAL A 330 -17.57 -7.60 -1.40
N THR A 331 -16.93 -6.59 -0.82
CA THR A 331 -17.17 -6.18 0.57
C THR A 331 -18.58 -5.63 0.76
N GLY A 332 -19.13 -4.87 -0.20
CA GLY A 332 -20.52 -4.42 -0.20
C GLY A 332 -21.52 -5.58 -0.27
N ASN A 333 -21.24 -6.59 -1.10
CA ASN A 333 -22.05 -7.82 -1.18
C ASN A 333 -21.99 -8.61 0.13
N ALA A 334 -20.83 -8.66 0.80
CA ALA A 334 -20.70 -9.32 2.10
C ALA A 334 -21.54 -8.61 3.18
N VAL A 335 -21.51 -7.26 3.24
CA VAL A 335 -22.40 -6.47 4.12
C VAL A 335 -23.85 -6.80 3.83
N GLN A 336 -24.25 -6.84 2.55
CA GLN A 336 -25.65 -7.15 2.16
C GLN A 336 -26.06 -8.56 2.56
N LEU A 337 -25.20 -9.57 2.39
CA LEU A 337 -25.48 -10.96 2.76
C LEU A 337 -25.62 -11.14 4.26
N MET A 338 -24.87 -10.40 5.08
CA MET A 338 -24.97 -10.41 6.53
C MET A 338 -26.11 -9.53 7.07
N GLY A 339 -26.67 -8.64 6.24
CA GLY A 339 -27.80 -7.78 6.61
C GLY A 339 -27.45 -6.86 7.79
N GLY A 340 -28.30 -6.79 8.82
CA GLY A 340 -28.08 -5.97 10.01
C GLY A 340 -26.75 -6.28 10.74
N TYR A 341 -26.35 -7.54 10.76
CA TYR A 341 -25.04 -7.94 11.33
C TYR A 341 -23.88 -7.38 10.52
N GLY A 342 -23.97 -7.35 9.19
CA GLY A 342 -22.92 -6.76 8.36
C GLY A 342 -22.84 -5.23 8.43
N TYR A 343 -23.87 -4.57 8.94
CA TYR A 343 -23.92 -3.12 9.13
C TYR A 343 -23.54 -2.67 10.55
N SER A 344 -23.41 -3.63 11.48
CA SER A 344 -23.02 -3.36 12.87
C SER A 344 -21.49 -3.36 13.02
N LYS A 345 -20.95 -2.39 13.78
CA LYS A 345 -19.54 -2.31 14.13
C LYS A 345 -19.04 -3.46 15.05
N GLU A 346 -19.96 -4.28 15.57
CA GLU A 346 -19.61 -5.49 16.33
C GLU A 346 -19.04 -6.61 15.44
N TYR A 347 -19.16 -6.46 14.10
CA TYR A 347 -18.69 -7.39 13.08
C TYR A 347 -17.66 -6.72 12.17
N ARG A 348 -16.69 -7.48 11.70
CA ARG A 348 -15.53 -6.97 10.95
C ARG A 348 -15.86 -6.58 9.50
N ILE A 349 -17.01 -7.00 8.97
CA ILE A 349 -17.37 -6.81 7.56
C ILE A 349 -17.50 -5.33 7.17
N GLU A 350 -18.12 -4.51 8.02
CA GLU A 350 -18.30 -3.08 7.70
C GLU A 350 -16.96 -2.34 7.62
N ARG A 351 -15.97 -2.70 8.47
CA ARG A 351 -14.60 -2.18 8.43
C ARG A 351 -13.93 -2.47 7.09
N ARG A 352 -14.04 -3.70 6.59
CA ARG A 352 -13.49 -4.11 5.29
C ARG A 352 -14.07 -3.29 4.15
N MET A 353 -15.38 -3.01 4.18
CA MET A 353 -16.02 -2.17 3.19
C MET A 353 -15.51 -0.72 3.24
N ARG A 354 -15.29 -0.14 4.41
CA ARG A 354 -14.73 1.21 4.56
C ARG A 354 -13.30 1.28 4.01
N ASP A 355 -12.45 0.31 4.35
CA ASP A 355 -11.07 0.23 3.88
C ASP A 355 -10.97 0.04 2.37
N ALA A 356 -11.86 -0.76 1.76
CA ALA A 356 -11.92 -0.97 0.31
C ALA A 356 -12.10 0.33 -0.48
N TRP A 357 -12.78 1.34 0.08
CA TRP A 357 -12.89 2.65 -0.54
C TRP A 357 -11.57 3.43 -0.49
N GLY A 358 -10.85 3.36 0.61
CA GLY A 358 -9.56 4.04 0.79
C GLY A 358 -8.51 3.58 -0.21
N TRP A 359 -8.36 2.27 -0.41
CA TRP A 359 -7.40 1.70 -1.37
C TRP A 359 -7.63 2.17 -2.82
N GLY A 360 -8.88 2.40 -3.22
CA GLY A 360 -9.21 2.90 -4.55
C GLY A 360 -8.94 4.40 -4.76
N ILE A 361 -8.65 5.15 -3.69
CA ILE A 361 -8.30 6.57 -3.70
C ILE A 361 -6.78 6.72 -3.57
N ALA A 362 -6.18 6.03 -2.59
CA ALA A 362 -4.75 6.08 -2.32
C ALA A 362 -3.90 5.49 -3.44
N GLY A 363 -2.66 5.93 -3.56
CA GLY A 363 -1.70 5.39 -4.53
C GLY A 363 -2.08 5.64 -6.00
N GLY A 364 -2.76 6.75 -6.28
CA GLY A 364 -3.31 7.11 -7.60
C GLY A 364 -4.70 6.52 -7.83
N ALA A 365 -5.69 7.41 -7.84
CA ALA A 365 -7.11 7.06 -7.98
C ALA A 365 -7.40 6.16 -9.20
N ILE A 366 -8.48 5.37 -9.11
CA ILE A 366 -8.91 4.43 -10.17
C ILE A 366 -8.93 5.08 -11.55
N ASP A 367 -9.44 6.31 -11.67
CA ASP A 367 -9.52 7.01 -12.97
C ASP A 367 -8.14 7.35 -13.55
N ILE A 368 -7.14 7.64 -12.70
CA ILE A 368 -5.75 7.81 -13.13
C ILE A 368 -5.18 6.49 -13.66
N GLN A 369 -5.49 5.36 -13.00
CA GLN A 369 -5.06 4.04 -13.50
C GLN A 369 -5.71 3.72 -14.85
N LYS A 370 -7.00 4.02 -15.04
CA LYS A 370 -7.68 3.87 -16.34
C LYS A 370 -7.05 4.71 -17.43
N THR A 371 -6.62 5.93 -17.09
CA THR A 371 -5.88 6.81 -18.03
C THR A 371 -4.52 6.22 -18.40
N ASN A 372 -3.80 5.61 -17.45
CA ASN A 372 -2.54 4.93 -17.71
C ASN A 372 -2.74 3.72 -18.63
N ILE A 373 -3.75 2.90 -18.37
CA ILE A 373 -4.11 1.74 -19.21
C ILE A 373 -4.41 2.20 -20.65
N ALA A 374 -5.29 3.19 -20.81
CA ALA A 374 -5.64 3.72 -22.12
C ALA A 374 -4.41 4.30 -22.87
N SER A 375 -3.55 5.01 -22.15
CA SER A 375 -2.31 5.56 -22.71
C SER A 375 -1.36 4.46 -23.20
N ALA A 376 -1.22 3.39 -22.43
CA ALA A 376 -0.39 2.24 -22.79
C ALA A 376 -0.95 1.48 -24.01
N MET A 377 -2.28 1.30 -24.08
CA MET A 377 -2.96 0.61 -25.20
C MET A 377 -2.74 1.31 -26.55
N VAL A 378 -2.69 2.64 -26.57
CA VAL A 378 -2.56 3.41 -27.81
C VAL A 378 -1.16 3.99 -28.04
N GLY A 379 -0.21 3.73 -27.14
CA GLY A 379 1.18 4.17 -27.24
C GLY A 379 1.38 5.68 -27.13
N ARG A 380 0.43 6.43 -26.55
CA ARG A 380 0.55 7.88 -26.36
C ARG A 380 -0.05 8.34 -25.03
N ARG A 381 0.53 9.41 -24.47
CA ARG A 381 -0.03 10.07 -23.28
C ARG A 381 -1.16 11.03 -23.67
N PHE A 382 -2.22 11.02 -22.86
CA PHE A 382 -3.30 11.99 -22.97
C PHE A 382 -2.99 13.19 -22.06
N ASN A 383 -3.04 14.40 -22.64
CA ASN A 383 -2.94 15.63 -21.85
C ASN A 383 -4.30 15.93 -21.22
N GLN A 384 -4.34 15.93 -19.89
CA GLN A 384 -5.55 16.27 -19.12
C GLN A 384 -5.58 17.75 -18.70
N ARG A 385 -4.57 18.54 -19.07
CA ARG A 385 -4.45 19.95 -18.68
C ARG A 385 -5.12 20.85 -19.71
N ALA A 386 -5.69 21.96 -19.24
CA ALA A 386 -6.08 23.06 -20.11
C ALA A 386 -4.86 23.54 -20.91
N LYS A 387 -5.10 23.91 -22.16
CA LYS A 387 -4.06 24.50 -23.03
C LYS A 387 -3.78 25.94 -22.60
#